data_e90f2d319ba3c246d4ef4fb0d285f8d2
#
_entry.id   e90f2d319ba3c246d4ef4fb0d285f8d2
#
_cell.length_a   1.000
_cell.length_b   1.000
_cell.length_c   1.000
_cell.angle_alpha   90.00
_cell.angle_beta   90.00
_cell.angle_gamma   90.00
#
_symmetry.space_group_name_H-M   'P 1'
#
loop_
_entity.id
_entity.type
_entity.pdbx_description
1 polymer ?
#
loop_
_entity_poly.entity_id
_entity_poly.type
_entity_poly.pdbx_seq_one_letter_code
_entity_poly.pdbx_strand_id
1 'polypeptide(L)'
;MKCCFIGHRKIEKNDELKNKLKCVIEDLIVNKNVTTFLFGSKSEFDSLCHSIVCDLKEKYPNIKRVSYTCGSESCILERERERWEKIHSNFFRQKINLLCFDEEVEHKTKYYAGKAGYIERNNAMIDDSNYCIFYYDDNYLPPERKHSKRCVLTYQPNSGTKLAFDYAMKTNKIVINVKDCVN
;
A
#
# COMPACT_ATOMS: atom_id res chain seq x y z
N MET A 1 -14.29 9.24 -6.31
CA MET A 1 -13.18 8.56 -7.00
C MET A 1 -12.31 7.84 -5.98
N LYS A 2 -11.47 6.89 -6.43
CA LYS A 2 -10.61 6.08 -5.57
C LYS A 2 -9.13 6.25 -5.92
N CYS A 3 -8.25 6.19 -4.93
CA CYS A 3 -6.81 6.25 -5.07
C CYS A 3 -6.14 5.10 -4.31
N CYS A 4 -5.16 4.43 -4.90
CA CYS A 4 -4.37 3.41 -4.23
C CYS A 4 -2.91 3.84 -4.02
N PHE A 5 -2.27 3.22 -3.03
CA PHE A 5 -0.87 3.45 -2.71
C PHE A 5 -0.07 2.16 -2.91
N ILE A 6 1.04 2.26 -3.64
CA ILE A 6 1.94 1.12 -3.86
C ILE A 6 3.38 1.62 -3.85
N GLY A 7 4.22 1.05 -3.00
CA GLY A 7 5.62 1.46 -2.91
C GLY A 7 6.56 0.38 -2.45
N HIS A 8 7.85 0.68 -2.48
CA HIS A 8 8.87 -0.21 -1.97
C HIS A 8 8.69 -0.47 -0.47
N ARG A 9 9.10 -1.65 -0.03
CA ARG A 9 8.96 -2.08 1.37
C ARG A 9 9.71 -1.17 2.33
N LYS A 10 10.88 -0.69 1.92
CA LYS A 10 11.69 0.31 2.63
C LYS A 10 11.78 1.57 1.79
N ILE A 11 11.65 2.72 2.42
CA ILE A 11 11.73 4.03 1.80
C ILE A 11 12.63 4.94 2.62
N GLU A 12 13.18 5.95 1.99
CA GLU A 12 13.84 7.05 2.70
C GLU A 12 12.76 7.98 3.25
N LYS A 13 12.49 7.82 4.55
CA LYS A 13 11.52 8.68 5.24
C LYS A 13 12.19 10.00 5.60
N ASN A 14 11.77 11.06 4.95
CA ASN A 14 12.14 12.42 5.27
C ASN A 14 10.90 13.33 5.28
N ASP A 15 11.04 14.51 5.84
CA ASP A 15 9.94 15.46 5.92
C ASP A 15 9.51 15.98 4.55
N GLU A 16 10.42 16.02 3.59
CA GLU A 16 10.14 16.42 2.21
C GLU A 16 9.16 15.46 1.56
N LEU A 17 9.44 14.14 1.60
CA LEU A 17 8.52 13.12 1.08
C LEU A 17 7.15 13.18 1.77
N LYS A 18 7.15 13.36 3.11
CA LYS A 18 5.91 13.46 3.89
C LYS A 18 5.08 14.66 3.45
N ASN A 19 5.69 15.83 3.36
CA ASN A 19 5.01 17.07 2.95
C ASN A 19 4.49 16.97 1.52
N LYS A 20 5.27 16.44 0.61
CA LYS A 20 4.88 16.21 -0.77
C LYS A 20 3.69 15.26 -0.88
N LEU A 21 3.75 14.10 -0.21
CA LEU A 21 2.62 13.17 -0.17
C LEU A 21 1.36 13.84 0.37
N LYS A 22 1.49 14.63 1.44
CA LYS A 22 0.36 15.36 2.01
C LYS A 22 -0.24 16.32 0.99
N CYS A 23 0.56 17.11 0.28
CA CYS A 23 0.09 18.02 -0.76
C CYS A 23 -0.61 17.26 -1.90
N VAL A 24 -0.03 16.17 -2.40
CA VAL A 24 -0.63 15.36 -3.47
C VAL A 24 -1.95 14.74 -3.04
N ILE A 25 -2.01 14.16 -1.85
CA ILE A 25 -3.23 13.52 -1.34
C ILE A 25 -4.33 14.56 -1.11
N GLU A 26 -3.97 15.72 -0.55
CA GLU A 26 -4.92 16.81 -0.32
C GLU A 26 -5.46 17.40 -1.64
N ASP A 27 -4.62 17.55 -2.67
CA ASP A 27 -5.04 17.95 -4.01
C ASP A 27 -6.04 16.95 -4.61
N LEU A 28 -5.78 15.65 -4.46
CA LEU A 28 -6.71 14.60 -4.90
C LEU A 28 -8.06 14.68 -4.19
N ILE A 29 -8.09 15.00 -2.90
CA ILE A 29 -9.33 15.16 -2.15
C ILE A 29 -10.10 16.38 -2.65
N VAL A 30 -9.44 17.53 -2.70
CA VAL A 30 -10.09 18.84 -2.95
C VAL A 30 -10.44 19.03 -4.41
N ASN A 31 -9.49 18.79 -5.32
CA ASN A 31 -9.62 19.14 -6.73
C ASN A 31 -10.07 17.97 -7.62
N LYS A 32 -9.88 16.72 -7.17
CA LYS A 32 -10.22 15.53 -7.95
C LYS A 32 -11.35 14.69 -7.33
N ASN A 33 -11.94 15.15 -6.22
CA ASN A 33 -13.03 14.45 -5.53
C ASN A 33 -12.71 12.99 -5.19
N VAL A 34 -11.46 12.69 -4.80
CA VAL A 34 -11.08 11.37 -4.29
C VAL A 34 -11.58 11.26 -2.86
N THR A 35 -12.46 10.28 -2.64
CA THR A 35 -13.09 10.04 -1.33
C THR A 35 -12.69 8.71 -0.71
N THR A 36 -11.98 7.86 -1.44
CA THR A 36 -11.62 6.52 -0.97
C THR A 36 -10.16 6.21 -1.27
N PHE A 37 -9.43 5.83 -0.24
CA PHE A 37 -8.02 5.50 -0.31
C PHE A 37 -7.80 4.03 0.02
N LEU A 38 -7.15 3.31 -0.92
CA LEU A 38 -6.95 1.87 -0.87
C LEU A 38 -5.52 1.54 -0.44
N PHE A 39 -5.41 0.67 0.55
CA PHE A 39 -4.14 0.27 1.16
C PHE A 39 -4.01 -1.25 1.10
N GLY A 40 -2.87 -1.73 0.68
CA GLY A 40 -2.76 -3.16 0.43
C GLY A 40 -1.52 -3.82 1.00
N SER A 41 -0.51 -3.09 1.42
CA SER A 41 0.73 -3.72 1.84
C SER A 41 1.20 -3.26 3.22
N LYS A 42 2.05 -4.09 3.81
CA LYS A 42 2.80 -3.75 5.03
C LYS A 42 4.13 -3.06 4.67
N SER A 43 4.17 -2.23 3.62
CA SER A 43 5.36 -1.46 3.27
C SER A 43 5.47 -0.20 4.13
N GLU A 44 6.68 0.32 4.27
CA GLU A 44 6.88 1.61 4.96
C GLU A 44 6.20 2.75 4.22
N PHE A 45 6.12 2.66 2.88
CA PHE A 45 5.41 3.63 2.07
C PHE A 45 3.92 3.62 2.36
N ASP A 46 3.32 2.44 2.38
CA ASP A 46 1.90 2.25 2.68
C ASP A 46 1.55 2.79 4.08
N SER A 47 2.39 2.49 5.07
CA SER A 47 2.21 2.99 6.44
C SER A 47 2.32 4.51 6.53
N LEU A 48 3.24 5.13 5.78
CA LEU A 48 3.38 6.59 5.73
C LEU A 48 2.14 7.24 5.11
N CYS A 49 1.67 6.71 3.97
CA CYS A 49 0.47 7.21 3.30
C CYS A 49 -0.77 7.04 4.18
N HIS A 50 -0.90 5.90 4.88
CA HIS A 50 -2.01 5.67 5.80
C HIS A 50 -2.02 6.70 6.95
N SER A 51 -0.85 6.98 7.55
CA SER A 51 -0.75 8.02 8.59
C SER A 51 -1.19 9.39 8.08
N ILE A 52 -0.76 9.78 6.87
CA ILE A 52 -1.15 11.07 6.26
C ILE A 52 -2.66 11.13 5.99
N VAL A 53 -3.25 10.04 5.48
CA VAL A 53 -4.70 9.99 5.24
C VAL A 53 -5.49 10.02 6.56
N CYS A 54 -4.96 9.42 7.64
CA CYS A 54 -5.56 9.54 8.98
C CYS A 54 -5.57 10.99 9.47
N ASP A 55 -4.45 11.70 9.33
CA ASP A 55 -4.35 13.13 9.71
C ASP A 55 -5.32 13.98 8.85
N LEU A 56 -5.40 13.72 7.55
CA LEU A 56 -6.30 14.43 6.65
C LEU A 56 -7.78 14.12 6.90
N LYS A 57 -8.10 12.95 7.43
CA LYS A 57 -9.48 12.59 7.76
C LYS A 57 -10.07 13.45 8.87
N GLU A 58 -9.26 14.00 9.74
CA GLU A 58 -9.71 14.98 10.75
C GLU A 58 -10.27 16.26 10.07
N LYS A 59 -9.63 16.67 8.97
CA LYS A 59 -10.05 17.83 8.17
C LYS A 59 -11.14 17.49 7.14
N TYR A 60 -11.10 16.27 6.60
CA TYR A 60 -12.01 15.76 5.55
C TYR A 60 -12.70 14.48 6.02
N PRO A 61 -13.72 14.56 6.91
CA PRO A 61 -14.29 13.39 7.58
C PRO A 61 -14.97 12.38 6.64
N ASN A 62 -15.33 12.82 5.43
CA ASN A 62 -16.01 11.96 4.44
C ASN A 62 -15.07 11.04 3.67
N ILE A 63 -13.73 11.13 3.84
CA ILE A 63 -12.83 10.20 3.18
C ILE A 63 -12.81 8.86 3.90
N LYS A 64 -12.64 7.79 3.10
CA LYS A 64 -12.60 6.40 3.57
C LYS A 64 -11.22 5.79 3.34
N ARG A 65 -10.80 4.98 4.30
CA ARG A 65 -9.58 4.15 4.25
C ARG A 65 -10.03 2.70 4.10
N VAL A 66 -9.63 2.06 3.02
CA VAL A 66 -10.01 0.68 2.72
C VAL A 66 -8.77 -0.20 2.68
N SER A 67 -8.76 -1.27 3.47
CA SER A 67 -7.72 -2.28 3.44
C SER A 67 -8.04 -3.36 2.41
N TYR A 68 -7.11 -3.60 1.49
CA TYR A 68 -7.15 -4.73 0.55
C TYR A 68 -6.19 -5.81 1.03
N THR A 69 -6.70 -7.01 1.25
CA THR A 69 -5.90 -8.17 1.68
C THR A 69 -6.07 -9.34 0.73
N CYS A 70 -5.07 -10.22 0.67
CA CYS A 70 -5.24 -11.58 0.17
C CYS A 70 -5.41 -12.54 1.36
N GLY A 71 -5.89 -13.74 1.13
CA GLY A 71 -6.27 -14.66 2.21
C GLY A 71 -5.21 -14.88 3.30
N SER A 72 -3.91 -14.95 2.93
CA SER A 72 -2.83 -15.07 3.92
C SER A 72 -2.63 -13.81 4.76
N GLU A 73 -2.92 -12.64 4.22
CA GLU A 73 -2.81 -11.36 4.96
C GLU A 73 -3.97 -11.19 5.93
N SER A 74 -5.19 -11.55 5.52
CA SER A 74 -6.38 -11.55 6.38
C SER A 74 -6.14 -12.38 7.64
N CYS A 75 -5.73 -13.63 7.49
CA CYS A 75 -5.45 -14.50 8.63
C CYS A 75 -4.36 -13.97 9.57
N ILE A 76 -3.34 -13.29 9.04
CA ILE A 76 -2.28 -12.69 9.87
C ILE A 76 -2.85 -11.50 10.65
N LEU A 77 -3.65 -10.64 10.01
CA LEU A 77 -4.25 -9.49 10.66
C LEU A 77 -5.20 -9.89 11.78
N GLU A 78 -6.04 -10.91 11.57
CA GLU A 78 -6.93 -11.45 12.61
C GLU A 78 -6.15 -11.95 13.82
N ARG A 79 -5.10 -12.76 13.61
CA ARG A 79 -4.24 -13.26 14.69
C ARG A 79 -3.51 -12.14 15.43
N GLU A 80 -3.04 -11.12 14.70
CA GLU A 80 -2.41 -9.96 15.30
C GLU A 80 -3.41 -9.18 16.16
N ARG A 81 -4.65 -8.96 15.70
CA ARG A 81 -5.73 -8.33 16.48
C ARG A 81 -6.01 -9.10 17.76
N GLU A 82 -6.28 -10.40 17.67
CA GLU A 82 -6.54 -11.25 18.83
C GLU A 82 -5.39 -11.22 19.86
N ARG A 83 -4.15 -11.23 19.36
CA ARG A 83 -2.96 -11.16 20.22
C ARG A 83 -2.84 -9.82 20.95
N TRP A 84 -3.18 -8.74 20.27
CA TRP A 84 -3.10 -7.40 20.81
C TRP A 84 -4.26 -7.12 21.79
N GLU A 85 -5.45 -7.55 21.50
CA GLU A 85 -6.60 -7.45 22.40
C GLU A 85 -6.34 -8.11 23.76
N LYS A 86 -5.62 -9.23 23.75
CA LYS A 86 -5.21 -9.94 24.97
C LYS A 86 -4.14 -9.21 25.79
N ILE A 87 -3.32 -8.37 25.18
CA ILE A 87 -2.15 -7.76 25.84
C ILE A 87 -2.43 -6.33 26.33
N HIS A 88 -3.32 -5.57 25.70
CA HIS A 88 -3.41 -4.12 25.92
C HIS A 88 -4.84 -3.57 25.93
N SER A 89 -5.59 -3.75 26.99
CA SER A 89 -7.00 -3.31 27.05
C SER A 89 -7.22 -1.79 27.03
N ASN A 90 -6.32 -0.94 27.54
CA ASN A 90 -6.57 0.51 27.69
C ASN A 90 -5.64 1.44 26.88
N PHE A 91 -4.39 1.11 26.68
CA PHE A 91 -3.44 1.92 25.91
C PHE A 91 -3.70 1.80 24.39
N PHE A 92 -4.48 0.82 24.02
CA PHE A 92 -4.65 0.35 22.66
C PHE A 92 -5.69 1.11 21.83
N ARG A 93 -6.71 1.70 22.47
CA ARG A 93 -7.75 2.43 21.73
C ARG A 93 -7.21 3.57 20.86
N GLN A 94 -6.19 4.28 21.34
CA GLN A 94 -5.57 5.38 20.54
C GLN A 94 -4.72 4.85 19.39
N LYS A 95 -4.01 3.72 19.58
CA LYS A 95 -3.15 3.15 18.52
C LYS A 95 -3.94 2.36 17.49
N ILE A 96 -5.07 1.75 17.88
CA ILE A 96 -6.01 1.08 16.97
C ILE A 96 -6.61 2.08 15.98
N ASN A 97 -6.92 3.30 16.38
CA ASN A 97 -7.46 4.33 15.47
C ASN A 97 -6.49 4.67 14.32
N LEU A 98 -5.18 4.53 14.54
CA LEU A 98 -4.16 4.69 13.49
C LEU A 98 -4.01 3.47 12.57
N LEU A 99 -4.44 2.29 13.03
CA LEU A 99 -4.37 1.04 12.26
C LEU A 99 -5.75 0.59 11.75
N CYS A 100 -6.83 1.28 12.14
CA CYS A 100 -8.17 0.93 11.72
C CYS A 100 -8.44 1.44 10.30
N PHE A 101 -9.02 0.59 9.52
CA PHE A 101 -9.62 0.93 8.24
C PHE A 101 -11.12 1.09 8.42
N ASP A 102 -11.74 1.90 7.56
CA ASP A 102 -13.19 2.09 7.56
C ASP A 102 -13.90 0.91 6.89
N GLU A 103 -13.18 0.24 5.95
CA GLU A 103 -13.63 -0.97 5.27
C GLU A 103 -12.46 -1.93 5.05
N GLU A 104 -12.73 -3.22 5.06
CA GLU A 104 -11.76 -4.27 4.74
C GLU A 104 -12.30 -5.13 3.61
N VAL A 105 -11.49 -5.30 2.58
CA VAL A 105 -11.81 -6.10 1.39
C VAL A 105 -10.81 -7.22 1.28
N GLU A 106 -11.25 -8.47 1.45
CA GLU A 106 -10.45 -9.63 1.12
C GLU A 106 -10.63 -9.98 -0.35
N HIS A 107 -9.57 -9.78 -1.12
CA HIS A 107 -9.57 -10.18 -2.52
C HIS A 107 -9.29 -11.68 -2.63
N LYS A 108 -10.24 -12.42 -3.24
CA LYS A 108 -10.08 -13.84 -3.55
C LYS A 108 -9.04 -14.01 -4.66
N THR A 109 -7.79 -14.17 -4.25
CA THR A 109 -6.69 -14.42 -5.17
C THR A 109 -6.64 -15.89 -5.58
N LYS A 110 -6.22 -16.18 -6.82
CA LYS A 110 -5.92 -17.53 -7.28
C LYS A 110 -4.84 -18.20 -6.43
N TYR A 111 -3.88 -17.39 -5.97
CA TYR A 111 -2.82 -17.83 -5.09
C TYR A 111 -3.05 -17.31 -3.68
N TYR A 112 -3.26 -18.21 -2.74
CA TYR A 112 -3.55 -17.89 -1.34
C TYR A 112 -2.46 -17.05 -0.66
N ALA A 113 -1.19 -17.33 -0.97
CA ALA A 113 -0.05 -16.72 -0.32
C ALA A 113 1.13 -16.50 -1.26
N GLY A 114 2.10 -15.73 -0.78
CA GLY A 114 3.36 -15.47 -1.46
C GLY A 114 3.26 -14.37 -2.51
N LYS A 115 4.32 -14.24 -3.32
CA LYS A 115 4.47 -13.13 -4.27
C LYS A 115 3.32 -13.06 -5.27
N ALA A 116 2.83 -14.20 -5.76
CA ALA A 116 1.75 -14.22 -6.74
C ALA A 116 0.43 -13.68 -6.17
N GLY A 117 0.05 -14.07 -4.95
CA GLY A 117 -1.13 -13.53 -4.27
C GLY A 117 -1.04 -12.01 -4.04
N TYR A 118 0.14 -11.51 -3.66
CA TYR A 118 0.35 -10.06 -3.51
C TYR A 118 0.26 -9.29 -4.82
N ILE A 119 0.74 -9.87 -5.93
CA ILE A 119 0.61 -9.26 -7.26
C ILE A 119 -0.86 -9.17 -7.66
N GLU A 120 -1.62 -10.26 -7.52
CA GLU A 120 -3.05 -10.29 -7.84
C GLU A 120 -3.83 -9.26 -7.00
N ARG A 121 -3.56 -9.18 -5.69
CA ARG A 121 -4.17 -8.20 -4.82
C ARG A 121 -3.82 -6.75 -5.23
N ASN A 122 -2.56 -6.48 -5.58
CA ASN A 122 -2.15 -5.17 -6.06
C ASN A 122 -2.85 -4.81 -7.37
N ASN A 123 -2.96 -5.74 -8.30
CA ASN A 123 -3.67 -5.52 -9.56
C ASN A 123 -5.14 -5.21 -9.32
N ALA A 124 -5.83 -5.97 -8.45
CA ALA A 124 -7.22 -5.70 -8.09
C ALA A 124 -7.40 -4.30 -7.46
N MET A 125 -6.46 -3.88 -6.62
CA MET A 125 -6.46 -2.56 -6.01
C MET A 125 -6.25 -1.46 -7.06
N ILE A 126 -5.37 -1.67 -8.05
CA ILE A 126 -5.17 -0.78 -9.19
C ILE A 126 -6.43 -0.72 -10.05
N ASP A 127 -7.04 -1.87 -10.37
CA ASP A 127 -8.25 -1.95 -11.20
C ASP A 127 -9.41 -1.16 -10.58
N ASP A 128 -9.55 -1.21 -9.25
CA ASP A 128 -10.59 -0.50 -8.50
C ASP A 128 -10.27 1.00 -8.28
N SER A 129 -9.09 1.47 -8.70
CA SER A 129 -8.63 2.85 -8.52
C SER A 129 -8.72 3.69 -9.80
N ASN A 130 -8.90 5.00 -9.62
CA ASN A 130 -8.74 6.00 -10.69
C ASN A 130 -7.31 6.56 -10.70
N TYR A 131 -6.75 6.77 -9.50
CA TYR A 131 -5.43 7.31 -9.24
C TYR A 131 -4.57 6.28 -8.53
N CYS A 132 -3.29 6.22 -8.89
CA CYS A 132 -2.32 5.33 -8.26
C CYS A 132 -1.09 6.15 -7.85
N ILE A 133 -0.86 6.29 -6.55
CA ILE A 133 0.34 6.95 -6.02
C ILE A 133 1.40 5.89 -5.76
N PHE A 134 2.55 6.07 -6.41
CA PHE A 134 3.69 5.16 -6.30
C PHE A 134 4.88 5.83 -5.61
N TYR A 135 5.62 5.03 -4.84
CA TYR A 135 7.02 5.27 -4.54
C TYR A 135 7.82 4.18 -5.26
N TYR A 136 8.15 4.45 -6.51
CA TYR A 136 8.86 3.53 -7.38
C TYR A 136 10.22 4.13 -7.78
N ASP A 137 11.27 3.38 -7.53
CA ASP A 137 12.64 3.66 -7.95
C ASP A 137 13.05 2.61 -8.98
N ASP A 138 13.35 3.05 -10.21
CA ASP A 138 13.74 2.15 -11.30
C ASP A 138 15.09 1.46 -11.03
N ASN A 139 15.95 2.11 -10.24
CA ASN A 139 17.24 1.57 -9.84
C ASN A 139 17.13 0.57 -8.66
N TYR A 140 15.96 0.40 -8.06
CA TYR A 140 15.79 -0.54 -6.95
C TYR A 140 15.86 -1.99 -7.41
N LEU A 141 16.89 -2.68 -6.98
CA LEU A 141 17.08 -4.11 -7.20
C LEU A 141 16.68 -4.90 -5.94
N PRO A 142 15.62 -5.72 -6.00
CA PRO A 142 15.30 -6.61 -4.89
C PRO A 142 16.39 -7.68 -4.75
N PRO A 143 16.51 -8.33 -3.58
CA PRO A 143 17.50 -9.39 -3.37
C PRO A 143 17.37 -10.51 -4.42
N GLU A 144 18.53 -10.97 -4.92
CA GLU A 144 18.61 -12.13 -5.81
C GLU A 144 17.92 -13.37 -5.21
N ARG A 145 17.40 -14.21 -6.06
CA ARG A 145 16.72 -15.44 -5.66
C ARG A 145 17.27 -16.65 -6.41
N LYS A 146 17.22 -17.79 -5.76
CA LYS A 146 17.50 -19.08 -6.38
C LYS A 146 16.21 -19.65 -7.01
N HIS A 147 16.32 -20.31 -8.14
CA HIS A 147 15.18 -21.01 -8.76
C HIS A 147 14.62 -22.12 -7.86
N SER A 148 15.48 -22.78 -7.09
CA SER A 148 15.11 -23.75 -6.06
C SER A 148 16.13 -23.78 -4.93
N LYS A 149 15.78 -24.41 -3.80
CA LYS A 149 16.71 -24.57 -2.65
C LYS A 149 18.03 -25.27 -3.03
N ARG A 150 18.00 -26.15 -4.05
CA ARG A 150 19.15 -26.91 -4.52
C ARG A 150 19.90 -26.24 -5.68
N CYS A 151 19.35 -25.20 -6.26
CA CYS A 151 19.99 -24.51 -7.38
C CYS A 151 21.11 -23.59 -6.88
N VAL A 152 22.26 -23.64 -7.51
CA VAL A 152 23.38 -22.72 -7.24
C VAL A 152 23.17 -21.39 -7.95
N LEU A 153 22.50 -21.41 -9.12
CA LEU A 153 22.27 -20.23 -9.92
C LEU A 153 21.21 -19.32 -9.28
N THR A 154 21.51 -18.03 -9.24
CA THR A 154 20.61 -16.98 -8.81
C THR A 154 20.07 -16.21 -10.01
N TYR A 155 18.95 -15.52 -9.81
CA TYR A 155 18.38 -14.59 -10.78
C TYR A 155 17.90 -13.34 -10.07
N GLN A 156 17.88 -12.22 -10.80
CA GLN A 156 17.38 -10.95 -10.32
C GLN A 156 15.85 -10.89 -10.57
N PRO A 157 15.00 -10.97 -9.53
CA PRO A 157 13.55 -10.87 -9.74
C PRO A 157 13.13 -9.41 -9.91
N ASN A 158 12.06 -9.16 -10.66
CA ASN A 158 11.37 -7.88 -10.60
C ASN A 158 10.77 -7.64 -9.20
N SER A 159 10.81 -6.39 -8.72
CA SER A 159 10.12 -6.03 -7.49
C SER A 159 8.60 -6.09 -7.66
N GLY A 160 7.87 -6.31 -6.56
CA GLY A 160 6.41 -6.25 -6.59
C GLY A 160 5.90 -4.85 -6.98
N THR A 161 6.62 -3.80 -6.57
CA THR A 161 6.32 -2.41 -6.93
C THR A 161 6.48 -2.17 -8.42
N LYS A 162 7.57 -2.67 -9.05
CA LYS A 162 7.76 -2.58 -10.50
C LYS A 162 6.62 -3.24 -11.27
N LEU A 163 6.26 -4.46 -10.90
CA LEU A 163 5.17 -5.18 -11.57
C LEU A 163 3.83 -4.45 -11.47
N ALA A 164 3.55 -3.85 -10.31
CA ALA A 164 2.35 -3.05 -10.11
C ALA A 164 2.39 -1.73 -10.89
N PHE A 165 3.55 -1.07 -10.96
CA PHE A 165 3.75 0.17 -11.73
C PHE A 165 3.53 -0.09 -13.23
N ASP A 166 4.18 -1.13 -13.77
CA ASP A 166 4.00 -1.54 -15.17
C ASP A 166 2.54 -1.90 -15.49
N TYR A 167 1.84 -2.52 -14.53
CA TYR A 167 0.41 -2.84 -14.67
C TYR A 167 -0.46 -1.58 -14.69
N ALA A 168 -0.24 -0.64 -13.78
CA ALA A 168 -0.99 0.61 -13.73
C ALA A 168 -0.83 1.43 -15.02
N MET A 169 0.40 1.50 -15.55
CA MET A 169 0.68 2.15 -16.82
C MET A 169 -0.05 1.50 -18.01
N LYS A 170 -0.13 0.16 -18.04
CA LYS A 170 -0.82 -0.59 -19.11
C LYS A 170 -2.34 -0.45 -19.03
N THR A 171 -2.90 -0.24 -17.83
CA THR A 171 -4.35 -0.11 -17.62
C THR A 171 -4.85 1.33 -17.69
N ASN A 172 -4.02 2.26 -18.20
CA ASN A 172 -4.35 3.68 -18.37
C ASN A 172 -4.84 4.37 -17.08
N LYS A 173 -4.27 3.98 -15.93
CA LYS A 173 -4.53 4.67 -14.67
C LYS A 173 -3.76 5.98 -14.59
N ILE A 174 -4.26 6.93 -13.82
CA ILE A 174 -3.50 8.16 -13.55
C ILE A 174 -2.45 7.83 -12.50
N VAL A 175 -1.19 7.72 -12.94
CA VAL A 175 -0.05 7.32 -12.10
C VAL A 175 0.71 8.57 -11.65
N ILE A 176 0.96 8.66 -10.35
CA ILE A 176 1.76 9.70 -9.71
C ILE A 176 2.92 9.01 -9.00
N ASN A 177 4.15 9.11 -9.54
CA ASN A 177 5.33 8.59 -8.87
C ASN A 177 5.98 9.71 -8.04
N VAL A 178 5.92 9.57 -6.71
CA VAL A 178 6.44 10.60 -5.81
C VAL A 178 7.97 10.57 -5.66
N LYS A 179 8.63 9.51 -6.12
CA LYS A 179 10.10 9.41 -6.13
C LYS A 179 10.71 10.35 -7.18
N ASP A 180 10.10 10.43 -8.39
CA ASP A 180 10.65 11.18 -9.52
C ASP A 180 10.47 12.71 -9.40
N CYS A 181 9.70 13.14 -8.44
CA CYS A 181 9.46 14.58 -8.24
C CYS A 181 10.41 15.20 -7.18
N VAL A 182 11.49 14.51 -6.79
CA VAL A 182 12.54 15.07 -5.94
C VAL A 182 13.61 15.64 -6.88
N ASN A 183 13.43 16.88 -7.31
CA ASN A 183 14.43 17.78 -7.89
C ASN A 183 14.26 19.15 -7.26
#